data_bcf764480f0b867723f66c2750c5c08d
#
_entry.id   bcf764480f0b867723f66c2750c5c08d
#
_cell.length_a   1.000
_cell.length_b   1.000
_cell.length_c   1.000
_cell.angle_alpha   90.00
_cell.angle_beta   90.00
_cell.angle_gamma   90.00
#
_symmetry.space_group_name_H-M   'P 1'
#
loop_
_entity.id
_entity.type
_entity.pdbx_description
1 polymer ?
#
loop_
_entity_poly.entity_id
_entity_poly.type
_entity_poly.pdbx_seq_one_letter_code
_entity_poly.pdbx_strand_id
1 'polypeptide(L)'
;FPKWEPGPALLTWAVPLLRVGIGLSLIVVAFTEKLFNVPMAVAFLAEYPLNFLPALGIPISDAQFLLMIGAVELFVGLCILSGVFLRDVIVIAWFPFNLTLGIFGLDELVGHLPFYGAMALFFLWGTTHRENLEAWERGILRPSLGALLR
;
A
#
# COMPACT_ATOMS: atom_id res chain seq x y z
N PHE A 1 22.30 -11.67 26.15
CA PHE A 1 22.11 -11.77 24.70
C PHE A 1 22.93 -10.67 24.03
N PRO A 2 23.78 -11.00 23.03
CA PRO A 2 24.46 -9.96 22.26
C PRO A 2 23.42 -9.06 21.61
N LYS A 3 23.56 -7.74 21.81
CA LYS A 3 22.71 -6.75 21.12
C LYS A 3 23.05 -6.82 19.64
N TRP A 4 22.12 -7.39 18.86
CA TRP A 4 22.23 -7.35 17.41
C TRP A 4 21.84 -5.93 16.94
N GLU A 5 22.80 -5.19 16.43
CA GLU A 5 22.58 -3.89 15.84
C GLU A 5 22.70 -4.05 14.31
N PRO A 6 21.62 -3.75 13.56
CA PRO A 6 21.66 -3.84 12.11
C PRO A 6 22.69 -2.83 11.57
N GLY A 7 23.56 -3.30 10.69
CA GLY A 7 24.53 -2.44 10.03
C GLY A 7 23.83 -1.35 9.19
N PRO A 8 24.47 -0.19 8.97
CA PRO A 8 23.88 0.95 8.24
C PRO A 8 23.41 0.56 6.83
N ALA A 9 24.09 -0.34 6.14
CA ALA A 9 23.69 -0.85 4.84
C ALA A 9 22.34 -1.59 4.89
N LEU A 10 22.11 -2.41 5.92
CA LEU A 10 20.84 -3.13 6.09
C LEU A 10 19.67 -2.15 6.32
N LEU A 11 19.88 -1.11 7.14
CA LEU A 11 18.87 -0.08 7.37
C LEU A 11 18.51 0.69 6.10
N THR A 12 19.49 0.94 5.24
CA THR A 12 19.27 1.62 3.95
C THR A 12 18.34 0.80 3.03
N TRP A 13 18.44 -0.54 3.05
CA TRP A 13 17.63 -1.41 2.21
C TRP A 13 16.29 -1.82 2.83
N ALA A 14 16.10 -1.63 4.13
CA ALA A 14 14.90 -2.11 4.84
C ALA A 14 13.60 -1.57 4.24
N VAL A 15 13.49 -0.25 4.02
CA VAL A 15 12.29 0.37 3.44
C VAL A 15 12.07 0.00 1.97
N PRO A 16 13.08 0.05 1.08
CA PRO A 16 12.94 -0.44 -0.29
C PRO A 16 12.48 -1.89 -0.39
N LEU A 17 13.05 -2.80 0.40
CA LEU A 17 12.66 -4.21 0.40
C LEU A 17 11.24 -4.41 0.92
N LEU A 18 10.85 -3.73 2.00
CA LEU A 18 9.49 -3.78 2.52
C LEU A 18 8.49 -3.25 1.47
N ARG A 19 8.83 -2.18 0.77
CA ARG A 19 8.02 -1.61 -0.31
C ARG A 19 7.82 -2.60 -1.45
N VAL A 20 8.88 -3.26 -1.90
CA VAL A 20 8.80 -4.30 -2.93
C VAL A 20 7.92 -5.46 -2.45
N GLY A 21 8.11 -5.94 -1.23
CA GLY A 21 7.31 -7.04 -0.66
C GLY A 21 5.82 -6.69 -0.57
N ILE A 22 5.48 -5.55 -0.01
CA ILE A 22 4.07 -5.10 0.12
C ILE A 22 3.44 -4.83 -1.25
N GLY A 23 4.15 -4.13 -2.14
CA GLY A 23 3.64 -3.84 -3.49
C GLY A 23 3.36 -5.12 -4.28
N LEU A 24 4.28 -6.08 -4.28
CA LEU A 24 4.07 -7.39 -4.92
C LEU A 24 2.94 -8.17 -4.26
N SER A 25 2.83 -8.18 -2.93
CA SER A 25 1.75 -8.85 -2.22
C SER A 25 0.39 -8.32 -2.65
N LEU A 26 0.19 -7.01 -2.69
CA LEU A 26 -1.07 -6.41 -3.15
C LEU A 26 -1.38 -6.75 -4.61
N ILE A 27 -0.38 -6.73 -5.49
CA ILE A 27 -0.57 -7.11 -6.90
C ILE A 27 -1.03 -8.57 -7.01
N VAL A 28 -0.37 -9.48 -6.29
CA VAL A 28 -0.74 -10.91 -6.29
C VAL A 28 -2.17 -11.09 -5.76
N VAL A 29 -2.52 -10.46 -4.63
CA VAL A 29 -3.86 -10.54 -4.03
C VAL A 29 -4.92 -9.99 -4.99
N ALA A 30 -4.68 -8.84 -5.63
CA ALA A 30 -5.60 -8.28 -6.61
C ALA A 30 -5.91 -9.26 -7.75
N PHE A 31 -4.88 -9.95 -8.27
CA PHE A 31 -5.07 -10.93 -9.33
C PHE A 31 -5.74 -12.20 -8.82
N THR A 32 -5.24 -12.81 -7.76
CA THR A 32 -5.67 -14.14 -7.31
C THR A 32 -7.06 -14.15 -6.70
N GLU A 33 -7.42 -13.09 -5.97
CA GLU A 33 -8.68 -13.06 -5.24
C GLU A 33 -9.80 -12.33 -6.00
N LYS A 34 -9.49 -11.35 -6.85
CA LYS A 34 -10.49 -10.50 -7.46
C LYS A 34 -10.54 -10.59 -8.99
N LEU A 35 -9.38 -10.48 -9.66
CA LEU A 35 -9.37 -10.37 -11.12
C LEU A 35 -9.48 -11.73 -11.82
N PHE A 36 -8.83 -12.78 -11.30
CA PHE A 36 -8.86 -14.12 -11.88
C PHE A 36 -9.91 -15.05 -11.26
N ASN A 37 -10.37 -14.76 -10.07
CA ASN A 37 -11.32 -15.60 -9.35
C ASN A 37 -12.62 -14.88 -9.00
N VAL A 38 -13.17 -14.15 -9.96
CA VAL A 38 -14.41 -13.39 -9.82
C VAL A 38 -15.57 -14.23 -9.22
N PRO A 39 -15.81 -15.51 -9.62
CA PRO A 39 -16.90 -16.28 -9.03
C PRO A 39 -16.77 -16.47 -7.51
N MET A 40 -15.57 -16.74 -7.01
CA MET A 40 -15.33 -16.90 -5.57
C MET A 40 -15.52 -15.55 -4.83
N ALA A 41 -15.03 -14.47 -5.40
CA ALA A 41 -15.18 -13.15 -4.83
C ALA A 41 -16.65 -12.69 -4.81
N VAL A 42 -17.46 -13.02 -5.83
CA VAL A 42 -18.91 -12.76 -5.85
C VAL A 42 -19.62 -13.57 -4.77
N ALA A 43 -19.25 -14.85 -4.57
CA ALA A 43 -19.80 -15.66 -3.48
C ALA A 43 -19.50 -15.07 -2.10
N PHE A 44 -18.31 -14.50 -1.92
CA PHE A 44 -17.95 -13.78 -0.70
C PHE A 44 -18.82 -12.52 -0.48
N LEU A 45 -19.09 -11.75 -1.54
CA LEU A 45 -19.99 -10.58 -1.46
C LEU A 45 -21.46 -10.95 -1.17
N ALA A 46 -21.89 -12.16 -1.53
CA ALA A 46 -23.21 -12.65 -1.20
C ALA A 46 -23.36 -12.91 0.32
N GLU A 47 -22.27 -13.27 1.00
CA GLU A 47 -22.23 -13.44 2.45
C GLU A 47 -22.00 -12.12 3.19
N TYR A 48 -21.12 -11.28 2.63
CA TYR A 48 -20.74 -9.98 3.18
C TYR A 48 -21.06 -8.87 2.18
N PRO A 49 -22.20 -8.16 2.29
CA PRO A 49 -22.67 -7.19 1.29
C PRO A 49 -21.83 -5.89 1.31
N LEU A 50 -20.58 -5.98 0.84
CA LEU A 50 -19.64 -4.86 0.82
C LEU A 50 -19.86 -3.90 -0.35
N ASN A 51 -20.67 -4.29 -1.36
CA ASN A 51 -21.02 -3.42 -2.46
C ASN A 51 -22.09 -2.41 -2.02
N PHE A 52 -21.64 -1.29 -1.49
CA PHE A 52 -22.49 -0.21 -1.01
C PHE A 52 -22.91 0.78 -2.11
N LEU A 53 -22.36 0.68 -3.31
CA LEU A 53 -22.60 1.65 -4.40
C LEU A 53 -24.05 1.69 -4.87
N PRO A 54 -24.81 0.58 -4.98
CA PRO A 54 -26.23 0.64 -5.29
C PRO A 54 -27.04 1.44 -4.27
N ALA A 55 -26.68 1.40 -2.99
CA ALA A 55 -27.32 2.20 -1.94
C ALA A 55 -27.05 3.71 -2.09
N LEU A 56 -25.96 4.08 -2.78
CA LEU A 56 -25.66 5.47 -3.14
C LEU A 56 -26.23 5.89 -4.50
N GLY A 57 -27.09 5.05 -5.12
CA GLY A 57 -27.70 5.33 -6.42
C GLY A 57 -26.78 5.03 -7.62
N ILE A 58 -25.69 4.33 -7.42
CA ILE A 58 -24.76 3.91 -8.49
C ILE A 58 -25.01 2.43 -8.80
N PRO A 59 -25.79 2.10 -9.86
CA PRO A 59 -26.25 0.74 -10.13
C PRO A 59 -25.16 -0.11 -10.81
N ILE A 60 -24.22 -0.62 -10.02
CA ILE A 60 -23.21 -1.56 -10.49
C ILE A 60 -23.44 -2.95 -9.89
N SER A 61 -23.15 -4.00 -10.66
CA SER A 61 -23.20 -5.37 -10.18
C SER A 61 -21.99 -5.68 -9.27
N ASP A 62 -22.12 -6.74 -8.45
CA ASP A 62 -21.04 -7.20 -7.58
C ASP A 62 -19.77 -7.57 -8.37
N ALA A 63 -19.93 -8.18 -9.56
CA ALA A 63 -18.80 -8.48 -10.43
C ALA A 63 -18.08 -7.20 -10.92
N GLN A 64 -18.83 -6.15 -11.28
CA GLN A 64 -18.25 -4.86 -11.66
C GLN A 64 -17.58 -4.17 -10.48
N PHE A 65 -18.20 -4.22 -9.31
CA PHE A 65 -17.62 -3.70 -8.08
C PHE A 65 -16.28 -4.39 -7.76
N LEU A 66 -16.21 -5.72 -7.85
CA LEU A 66 -14.98 -6.49 -7.61
C LEU A 66 -13.87 -6.17 -8.60
N LEU A 67 -14.20 -6.04 -9.89
CA LEU A 67 -13.22 -5.63 -10.89
C LEU A 67 -12.68 -4.23 -10.62
N MET A 68 -13.55 -3.31 -10.19
CA MET A 68 -13.15 -1.96 -9.80
C MET A 68 -12.21 -1.97 -8.58
N ILE A 69 -12.57 -2.70 -7.52
CA ILE A 69 -11.73 -2.81 -6.31
C ILE A 69 -10.40 -3.49 -6.64
N GLY A 70 -10.41 -4.57 -7.43
CA GLY A 70 -9.20 -5.24 -7.89
C GLY A 70 -8.29 -4.34 -8.72
N ALA A 71 -8.86 -3.49 -9.58
CA ALA A 71 -8.09 -2.51 -10.34
C ALA A 71 -7.48 -1.42 -9.44
N VAL A 72 -8.22 -0.94 -8.44
CA VAL A 72 -7.71 0.02 -7.44
C VAL A 72 -6.58 -0.61 -6.63
N GLU A 73 -6.74 -1.84 -6.16
CA GLU A 73 -5.72 -2.55 -5.40
C GLU A 73 -4.46 -2.80 -6.22
N LEU A 74 -4.61 -3.19 -7.49
CA LEU A 74 -3.50 -3.32 -8.43
C LEU A 74 -2.77 -1.97 -8.63
N PHE A 75 -3.51 -0.89 -8.82
CA PHE A 75 -2.95 0.45 -8.95
C PHE A 75 -2.17 0.86 -7.69
N VAL A 76 -2.74 0.65 -6.50
CA VAL A 76 -2.08 0.91 -5.21
C VAL A 76 -0.79 0.08 -5.10
N GLY A 77 -0.85 -1.21 -5.42
CA GLY A 77 0.31 -2.10 -5.41
C GLY A 77 1.43 -1.63 -6.34
N LEU A 78 1.08 -1.19 -7.55
CA LEU A 78 2.05 -0.64 -8.53
C LEU A 78 2.66 0.68 -8.05
N CYS A 79 1.87 1.56 -7.43
CA CYS A 79 2.38 2.81 -6.85
C CYS A 79 3.33 2.54 -5.68
N ILE A 80 2.99 1.61 -4.80
CA ILE A 80 3.88 1.21 -3.70
C ILE A 80 5.17 0.59 -4.26
N LEU A 81 5.06 -0.31 -5.22
CA LEU A 81 6.20 -0.99 -5.84
C LEU A 81 7.15 0.01 -6.52
N SER A 82 6.61 0.95 -7.31
CA SER A 82 7.38 1.97 -8.00
C SER A 82 7.88 3.08 -7.08
N GLY A 83 7.19 3.35 -5.97
CA GLY A 83 7.42 4.49 -5.08
C GLY A 83 6.85 5.82 -5.58
N VAL A 84 6.12 5.79 -6.71
CA VAL A 84 5.45 6.97 -7.26
C VAL A 84 4.18 7.25 -6.45
N PHE A 85 3.95 8.51 -6.09
CA PHE A 85 2.80 8.95 -5.27
C PHE A 85 2.62 8.19 -3.96
N LEU A 86 3.71 7.67 -3.38
CA LEU A 86 3.66 6.74 -2.25
C LEU A 86 2.82 7.29 -1.09
N ARG A 87 3.02 8.54 -0.71
CA ARG A 87 2.26 9.17 0.38
C ARG A 87 0.78 9.31 0.05
N ASP A 88 0.46 9.79 -1.16
CA ASP A 88 -0.91 10.05 -1.58
C ASP A 88 -1.70 8.74 -1.66
N VAL A 89 -1.06 7.70 -2.21
CA VAL A 89 -1.65 6.36 -2.31
C VAL A 89 -1.88 5.74 -0.93
N ILE A 90 -0.97 5.94 0.03
CA ILE A 90 -1.16 5.45 1.41
C ILE A 90 -2.37 6.14 2.06
N VAL A 91 -2.54 7.44 1.88
CA VAL A 91 -3.72 8.17 2.40
C VAL A 91 -5.01 7.64 1.79
N ILE A 92 -5.02 7.40 0.47
CA ILE A 92 -6.18 6.83 -0.22
C ILE A 92 -6.46 5.40 0.25
N ALA A 93 -5.43 4.55 0.34
CA ALA A 93 -5.56 3.16 0.78
C ALA A 93 -6.03 3.04 2.24
N TRP A 94 -5.76 4.04 3.07
CA TRP A 94 -6.22 4.06 4.46
C TRP A 94 -7.74 3.93 4.58
N PHE A 95 -8.48 4.52 3.65
CA PHE A 95 -9.95 4.48 3.70
C PHE A 95 -10.53 3.06 3.57
N PRO A 96 -10.25 2.29 2.49
CA PRO A 96 -10.79 0.94 2.36
C PRO A 96 -10.31 -0.01 3.46
N PHE A 97 -9.07 0.11 3.94
CA PHE A 97 -8.57 -0.70 5.04
C PHE A 97 -9.33 -0.47 6.35
N ASN A 98 -9.75 0.77 6.63
CA ASN A 98 -10.56 1.06 7.82
C ASN A 98 -12.04 0.72 7.62
N LEU A 99 -12.53 0.72 6.39
CA LEU A 99 -13.90 0.32 6.09
C LEU A 99 -14.12 -1.17 6.40
N THR A 100 -13.19 -2.04 6.00
CA THR A 100 -13.23 -3.47 6.30
C THR A 100 -13.13 -3.76 7.80
N LEU A 101 -12.36 -2.97 8.53
CA LEU A 101 -12.28 -3.05 9.99
C LEU A 101 -13.63 -2.82 10.67
N GLY A 102 -14.44 -1.88 10.16
CA GLY A 102 -15.79 -1.61 10.66
C GLY A 102 -16.77 -2.79 10.48
N ILE A 103 -16.48 -3.68 9.53
CA ILE A 103 -17.32 -4.84 9.19
C ILE A 103 -16.84 -6.11 9.90
N PHE A 104 -15.54 -6.39 9.88
CA PHE A 104 -14.94 -7.63 10.41
C PHE A 104 -14.37 -7.50 11.83
N GLY A 105 -14.28 -6.27 12.37
CA GLY A 105 -13.91 -6.03 13.75
C GLY A 105 -12.43 -6.31 14.06
N LEU A 106 -12.20 -6.84 15.29
CA LEU A 106 -10.83 -7.03 15.81
C LEU A 106 -10.01 -8.07 15.06
N ASP A 107 -10.64 -9.09 14.48
CA ASP A 107 -9.94 -10.13 13.73
C ASP A 107 -9.26 -9.52 12.49
N GLU A 108 -9.94 -8.60 11.83
CA GLU A 108 -9.41 -7.84 10.72
C GLU A 108 -8.28 -6.89 11.15
N LEU A 109 -8.42 -6.26 12.31
CA LEU A 109 -7.36 -5.40 12.87
C LEU A 109 -6.07 -6.18 13.11
N VAL A 110 -6.17 -7.37 13.70
CA VAL A 110 -5.00 -8.21 13.99
C VAL A 110 -4.34 -8.65 12.69
N GLY A 111 -5.12 -9.10 11.70
CA GLY A 111 -4.61 -9.51 10.39
C GLY A 111 -3.94 -8.37 9.61
N HIS A 112 -4.46 -7.15 9.72
CA HIS A 112 -3.97 -5.98 9.02
C HIS A 112 -2.91 -5.15 9.78
N LEU A 113 -2.61 -5.49 11.04
CA LEU A 113 -1.65 -4.74 11.85
C LEU A 113 -0.27 -4.54 11.17
N PRO A 114 0.33 -5.57 10.51
CA PRO A 114 1.57 -5.38 9.77
C PRO A 114 1.45 -4.38 8.61
N PHE A 115 0.29 -4.35 7.93
CA PHE A 115 0.02 -3.39 6.85
C PHE A 115 -0.11 -1.97 7.40
N TYR A 116 -0.79 -1.75 8.52
CA TYR A 116 -0.86 -0.44 9.17
C TYR A 116 0.53 0.07 9.56
N GLY A 117 1.38 -0.79 10.10
CA GLY A 117 2.77 -0.45 10.40
C GLY A 117 3.56 -0.05 9.16
N ALA A 118 3.43 -0.81 8.08
CA ALA A 118 4.08 -0.51 6.80
C ALA A 118 3.54 0.80 6.18
N MET A 119 2.22 1.04 6.22
CA MET A 119 1.60 2.27 5.74
C MET A 119 2.10 3.50 6.50
N ALA A 120 2.18 3.44 7.83
CA ALA A 120 2.74 4.50 8.65
C ALA A 120 4.20 4.80 8.27
N LEU A 121 5.01 3.75 8.11
CA LEU A 121 6.40 3.87 7.68
C LEU A 121 6.53 4.51 6.30
N PHE A 122 5.74 4.07 5.32
CA PHE A 122 5.78 4.61 3.96
C PHE A 122 5.27 6.05 3.89
N PHE A 123 4.31 6.41 4.71
CA PHE A 123 3.83 7.78 4.82
C PHE A 123 4.93 8.72 5.30
N LEU A 124 5.65 8.34 6.36
CA LEU A 124 6.77 9.11 6.91
C LEU A 124 7.94 9.15 5.94
N TRP A 125 8.31 8.00 5.37
CA TRP A 125 9.42 7.89 4.42
C TRP A 125 9.16 8.67 3.13
N GLY A 126 7.95 8.61 2.59
CA GLY A 126 7.54 9.36 1.39
C GLY A 126 7.60 10.86 1.58
N THR A 127 7.26 11.36 2.79
CA THR A 127 7.40 12.78 3.14
C THR A 127 8.87 13.21 3.10
N THR A 128 9.73 12.49 3.78
CA THR A 128 11.17 12.77 3.84
C THR A 128 11.82 12.72 2.46
N HIS A 129 11.45 11.74 1.64
CA HIS A 129 11.99 11.61 0.28
C HIS A 129 11.58 12.78 -0.61
N ARG A 130 10.33 13.24 -0.53
CA ARG A 130 9.83 14.40 -1.28
C ARG A 130 10.54 15.69 -0.85
N GLU A 131 10.70 15.91 0.43
CA GLU A 131 11.43 17.07 0.97
C GLU A 131 12.89 17.09 0.49
N ASN A 132 13.54 15.94 0.44
CA ASN A 132 14.90 15.82 -0.07
C ASN A 132 14.99 16.08 -1.58
N LEU A 133 14.01 15.62 -2.38
CA LEU A 133 13.95 15.93 -3.81
C LEU A 133 13.74 17.42 -4.05
N GLU A 134 12.79 18.04 -3.34
CA GLU A 134 12.56 19.48 -3.44
C GLU A 134 13.75 20.30 -2.97
N ALA A 135 14.47 19.87 -1.95
CA ALA A 135 15.72 20.52 -1.51
C ALA A 135 16.83 20.37 -2.54
N TRP A 136 16.92 19.23 -3.23
CA TRP A 136 17.86 19.01 -4.32
C TRP A 136 17.53 19.87 -5.55
N GLU A 137 16.27 19.95 -5.96
CA GLU A 137 15.78 20.80 -7.04
C GLU A 137 16.04 22.29 -6.78
N ARG A 138 15.89 22.74 -5.54
CA ARG A 138 16.23 24.11 -5.11
C ARG A 138 17.73 24.38 -5.01
N GLY A 139 18.57 23.38 -5.28
CA GLY A 139 20.04 23.50 -5.24
C GLY A 139 20.62 23.64 -3.82
N ILE A 140 19.81 23.40 -2.77
CA ILE A 140 20.22 23.47 -1.36
C ILE A 140 21.09 22.25 -1.00
N LEU A 141 20.80 21.10 -1.60
CA LEU A 141 21.58 19.88 -1.46
C LEU A 141 22.26 19.55 -2.80
N ARG A 142 23.40 20.14 -3.07
CA ARG A 142 24.30 19.60 -4.10
C ARG A 142 25.15 18.51 -3.43
N PRO A 143 24.99 17.23 -3.78
CA PRO A 143 25.98 16.24 -3.38
C PRO A 143 27.29 16.68 -4.00
N SER A 144 28.27 17.03 -3.17
CA SER A 144 29.63 17.19 -3.68
C SER A 144 30.03 15.83 -4.24
N LEU A 145 30.28 15.74 -5.54
CA LEU A 145 30.76 14.52 -6.23
C LEU A 145 31.95 13.86 -5.48
N GLY A 146 32.64 14.60 -4.63
CA GLY A 146 33.69 14.10 -3.75
C GLY A 146 33.23 13.27 -2.56
N ALA A 147 31.95 13.26 -2.20
CA ALA A 147 31.42 12.41 -1.12
C ALA A 147 30.98 11.02 -1.63
N LEU A 148 30.81 10.84 -2.94
CA LEU A 148 30.46 9.56 -3.58
C LEU A 148 31.68 8.70 -3.97
N LEU A 149 32.89 9.25 -3.87
CA LEU A 149 34.14 8.59 -4.28
C LEU A 149 35.06 8.26 -3.08
N ARG A 150 34.55 8.31 -1.86
CA ARG A 150 35.28 7.88 -0.66
C ARG A 150 34.71 6.65 -0.01
#